data_c80030fecbb80d7b6c686f6322e953b3
#
_entry.id   c80030fecbb80d7b6c686f6322e953b3
#
_cell.length_a   1.000
_cell.length_b   1.000
_cell.length_c   1.000
_cell.angle_alpha   90.00
_cell.angle_beta   90.00
_cell.angle_gamma   90.00
#
_symmetry.space_group_name_H-M   'P 1'
#
loop_
_entity.id
_entity.type
_entity.pdbx_description
1 polymer ?
#
loop_
_entity_poly.entity_id
_entity_poly.type
_entity_poly.pdbx_seq_one_letter_code
_entity_poly.pdbx_strand_id
1 'polypeptide(L)'
;MAEAGKKNIQEGHRGRMRERFSVSGFDNFQPHEVLEFLLYDFIPVRDTNPIGHALIEHFSSVWNVLTASPEELTKVPGIGPKTAEGIAQLYPMFSCRICESFRKTGVLMRYDLAFLADWFMSRVPAGSMGLILCGHDRCFRDFAYLNGGTEMKDVLILDLAEEIVRLAADQAYYLLIKEDATLLPKETLRYLRAVTGNGHAYLMDAFVLEGYRLRSVGYPGF
;
A
#
# COMPACT_ATOMS: atom_id res chain seq x y z
N MET A 1 -35.74 -25.82 15.41
CA MET A 1 -34.66 -26.83 15.31
C MET A 1 -33.64 -26.54 14.19
N ALA A 2 -34.07 -25.99 13.04
CA ALA A 2 -33.13 -25.68 11.92
C ALA A 2 -32.12 -24.55 12.17
N GLU A 3 -32.46 -23.53 12.96
CA GLU A 3 -31.55 -22.41 13.30
C GLU A 3 -30.48 -22.81 14.31
N ALA A 4 -30.80 -23.63 15.29
CA ALA A 4 -29.83 -24.12 16.28
C ALA A 4 -28.75 -25.03 15.62
N GLY A 5 -29.15 -25.84 14.63
CA GLY A 5 -28.23 -26.68 13.87
C GLY A 5 -27.25 -25.86 12.99
N LYS A 6 -27.73 -24.81 12.33
CA LYS A 6 -26.88 -23.90 11.54
C LYS A 6 -25.88 -23.14 12.40
N LYS A 7 -26.28 -22.66 13.57
CA LYS A 7 -25.40 -21.95 14.52
C LYS A 7 -24.24 -22.83 15.01
N ASN A 8 -24.50 -24.10 15.29
CA ASN A 8 -23.49 -25.05 15.76
C ASN A 8 -22.47 -25.42 14.66
N ILE A 9 -22.90 -25.51 13.42
CA ILE A 9 -22.04 -25.78 12.26
C ILE A 9 -21.10 -24.59 11.98
N GLN A 10 -21.60 -23.37 12.09
CA GLN A 10 -20.81 -22.14 11.88
C GLN A 10 -19.77 -21.92 13.00
N GLU A 11 -20.13 -22.16 14.26
CA GLU A 11 -19.19 -22.12 15.38
C GLU A 11 -18.06 -23.15 15.20
N GLY A 12 -18.38 -24.35 14.75
CA GLY A 12 -17.38 -25.38 14.44
C GLY A 12 -16.46 -25.00 13.28
N HIS A 13 -17.00 -24.33 12.25
CA HIS A 13 -16.19 -23.84 11.13
C HIS A 13 -15.23 -22.71 11.57
N ARG A 14 -15.72 -21.71 12.27
CA ARG A 14 -14.89 -20.62 12.83
C ARG A 14 -13.81 -21.16 13.78
N GLY A 15 -14.14 -22.15 14.59
CA GLY A 15 -13.17 -22.84 15.47
C GLY A 15 -12.02 -23.46 14.69
N ARG A 16 -12.31 -24.24 13.65
CA ARG A 16 -11.30 -24.84 12.78
C ARG A 16 -10.43 -23.81 12.05
N MET A 17 -11.02 -22.69 11.60
CA MET A 17 -10.30 -21.61 10.96
C MET A 17 -9.32 -20.94 11.92
N ARG A 18 -9.73 -20.69 13.16
CA ARG A 18 -8.86 -20.13 14.21
C ARG A 18 -7.73 -21.09 14.58
N GLU A 19 -8.00 -22.38 14.67
CA GLU A 19 -6.99 -23.40 14.92
C GLU A 19 -5.97 -23.45 13.77
N ARG A 20 -6.42 -23.46 12.51
CA ARG A 20 -5.56 -23.40 11.33
C ARG A 20 -4.69 -22.14 11.32
N PHE A 21 -5.26 -21.00 11.67
CA PHE A 21 -4.51 -19.73 11.79
C PHE A 21 -3.47 -19.79 12.91
N SER A 22 -3.77 -20.40 14.05
CA SER A 22 -2.82 -20.49 15.17
C SER A 22 -1.58 -21.35 14.85
N VAL A 23 -1.70 -22.28 13.91
CA VAL A 23 -0.60 -23.17 13.50
C VAL A 23 0.26 -22.55 12.38
N SER A 24 -0.33 -21.90 11.40
CA SER A 24 0.36 -21.48 10.17
C SER A 24 0.09 -20.04 9.74
N GLY A 25 -0.56 -19.23 10.57
CA GLY A 25 -0.98 -17.89 10.15
C GLY A 25 -1.89 -17.96 8.91
N PHE A 26 -1.70 -17.07 7.98
CA PHE A 26 -2.47 -17.03 6.72
C PHE A 26 -1.80 -17.77 5.55
N ASP A 27 -0.68 -18.45 5.73
CA ASP A 27 0.12 -19.05 4.64
C ASP A 27 -0.67 -20.02 3.75
N ASN A 28 -1.65 -20.73 4.34
CA ASN A 28 -2.46 -21.72 3.62
C ASN A 28 -3.93 -21.27 3.46
N PHE A 29 -4.21 -19.97 3.60
CA PHE A 29 -5.55 -19.43 3.40
C PHE A 29 -5.74 -18.94 1.98
N GLN A 30 -6.90 -19.22 1.39
CA GLN A 30 -7.31 -18.57 0.15
C GLN A 30 -7.70 -17.11 0.44
N PRO A 31 -7.61 -16.19 -0.55
CA PRO A 31 -7.92 -14.79 -0.32
C PRO A 31 -9.30 -14.53 0.31
N HIS A 32 -10.35 -15.24 -0.11
CA HIS A 32 -11.67 -15.13 0.50
C HIS A 32 -11.73 -15.66 1.93
N GLU A 33 -10.93 -16.68 2.28
CA GLU A 33 -10.85 -17.21 3.64
C GLU A 33 -10.17 -16.22 4.60
N VAL A 34 -9.18 -15.44 4.11
CA VAL A 34 -8.56 -14.34 4.89
C VAL A 34 -9.61 -13.30 5.24
N LEU A 35 -10.42 -12.90 4.25
CA LEU A 35 -11.50 -11.93 4.48
C LEU A 35 -12.63 -12.50 5.35
N GLU A 36 -13.00 -13.76 5.16
CA GLU A 36 -13.95 -14.45 6.03
C GLU A 36 -13.48 -14.41 7.48
N PHE A 37 -12.21 -14.73 7.73
CA PHE A 37 -11.61 -14.71 9.06
C PHE A 37 -11.63 -13.31 9.67
N LEU A 38 -11.25 -12.28 8.91
CA LEU A 38 -11.33 -10.89 9.33
C LEU A 38 -12.75 -10.48 9.73
N LEU A 39 -13.74 -10.92 8.97
CA LEU A 39 -15.14 -10.57 9.21
C LEU A 39 -15.73 -11.20 10.48
N TYR A 40 -15.10 -12.20 11.09
CA TYR A 40 -15.57 -12.80 12.34
C TYR A 40 -15.71 -11.79 13.48
N ASP A 41 -14.84 -10.79 13.51
CA ASP A 41 -14.85 -9.77 14.56
C ASP A 41 -15.87 -8.65 14.27
N PHE A 42 -16.23 -8.43 13.02
CA PHE A 42 -17.23 -7.44 12.62
C PHE A 42 -18.63 -8.01 12.49
N ILE A 43 -18.75 -9.30 12.18
CA ILE A 43 -20.03 -10.00 11.91
C ILE A 43 -20.05 -11.31 12.72
N PRO A 44 -20.33 -11.24 14.04
CA PRO A 44 -20.14 -12.41 14.93
C PRO A 44 -21.12 -13.57 14.72
N VAL A 45 -22.33 -13.31 14.17
CA VAL A 45 -23.42 -14.28 14.17
C VAL A 45 -23.74 -14.89 12.80
N ARG A 46 -23.44 -14.16 11.71
CA ARG A 46 -23.78 -14.57 10.35
C ARG A 46 -22.65 -15.38 9.72
N ASP A 47 -23.01 -16.19 8.72
CA ASP A 47 -22.02 -16.80 7.84
C ASP A 47 -21.32 -15.73 7.01
N THR A 48 -19.99 -15.66 7.16
CA THR A 48 -19.14 -14.67 6.50
C THR A 48 -18.43 -15.23 5.28
N ASN A 49 -18.51 -16.54 5.02
CA ASN A 49 -17.90 -17.14 3.84
C ASN A 49 -18.44 -16.57 2.52
N PRO A 50 -19.77 -16.45 2.31
CA PRO A 50 -20.31 -15.84 1.10
C PRO A 50 -19.89 -14.35 0.94
N ILE A 51 -19.72 -13.64 2.07
CA ILE A 51 -19.31 -12.24 2.04
C ILE A 51 -17.83 -12.14 1.64
N GLY A 52 -16.96 -13.03 2.14
CA GLY A 52 -15.57 -13.13 1.74
C GLY A 52 -15.41 -13.36 0.24
N HIS A 53 -16.20 -14.26 -0.34
CA HIS A 53 -16.25 -14.49 -1.79
C HIS A 53 -16.70 -13.25 -2.56
N ALA A 54 -17.79 -12.60 -2.15
CA ALA A 54 -18.32 -11.40 -2.80
C ALA A 54 -17.31 -10.23 -2.75
N LEU A 55 -16.56 -10.09 -1.66
CA LEU A 55 -15.47 -9.09 -1.55
C LEU A 55 -14.37 -9.37 -2.57
N ILE A 56 -13.91 -10.61 -2.71
CA ILE A 56 -12.87 -10.96 -3.69
C ILE A 56 -13.40 -10.79 -5.12
N GLU A 57 -14.63 -11.16 -5.39
CA GLU A 57 -15.25 -10.96 -6.70
C GLU A 57 -15.32 -9.47 -7.08
N HIS A 58 -15.68 -8.61 -6.13
CA HIS A 58 -15.80 -7.16 -6.37
C HIS A 58 -14.45 -6.42 -6.43
N PHE A 59 -13.51 -6.75 -5.53
CA PHE A 59 -12.24 -6.02 -5.38
C PHE A 59 -11.02 -6.74 -5.93
N SER A 60 -11.13 -7.99 -6.34
CA SER A 60 -10.08 -8.85 -6.91
C SER A 60 -8.94 -9.25 -5.96
N SER A 61 -8.76 -8.59 -4.83
CA SER A 61 -7.70 -8.92 -3.85
C SER A 61 -8.06 -8.48 -2.43
N VAL A 62 -7.44 -9.14 -1.44
CA VAL A 62 -7.51 -8.72 -0.02
C VAL A 62 -6.99 -7.28 0.14
N TRP A 63 -5.92 -6.95 -0.58
CA TRP A 63 -5.32 -5.62 -0.52
C TRP A 63 -6.30 -4.53 -0.95
N ASN A 64 -6.98 -4.72 -2.08
CA ASN A 64 -7.96 -3.75 -2.58
C ASN A 64 -9.15 -3.60 -1.61
N VAL A 65 -9.54 -4.66 -0.90
CA VAL A 65 -10.56 -4.57 0.15
C VAL A 65 -10.08 -3.70 1.31
N LEU A 66 -8.84 -3.90 1.79
CA LEU A 66 -8.29 -3.14 2.91
C LEU A 66 -8.04 -1.66 2.59
N THR A 67 -7.85 -1.32 1.32
CA THR A 67 -7.60 0.06 0.84
C THR A 67 -8.83 0.75 0.26
N ALA A 68 -9.96 0.05 0.14
CA ALA A 68 -11.21 0.58 -0.38
C ALA A 68 -11.85 1.61 0.57
N SER A 69 -12.60 2.55 0.02
CA SER A 69 -13.38 3.49 0.81
C SER A 69 -14.60 2.80 1.48
N PRO A 70 -15.10 3.32 2.61
CA PRO A 70 -16.30 2.79 3.23
C PRO A 70 -17.50 2.76 2.28
N GLU A 71 -17.63 3.76 1.40
CA GLU A 71 -18.70 3.85 0.41
C GLU A 71 -18.63 2.70 -0.60
N GLU A 72 -17.42 2.33 -1.02
CA GLU A 72 -17.23 1.21 -1.95
C GLU A 72 -17.48 -0.14 -1.27
N LEU A 73 -16.98 -0.31 -0.06
CA LEU A 73 -17.19 -1.52 0.73
C LEU A 73 -18.68 -1.79 0.98
N THR A 74 -19.49 -0.77 1.21
CA THR A 74 -20.94 -0.92 1.42
C THR A 74 -21.71 -1.37 0.17
N LYS A 75 -21.12 -1.32 -1.02
CA LYS A 75 -21.74 -1.87 -2.24
C LYS A 75 -21.79 -3.40 -2.24
N VAL A 76 -20.95 -4.05 -1.41
CA VAL A 76 -20.90 -5.51 -1.30
C VAL A 76 -22.02 -6.02 -0.39
N PRO A 77 -22.88 -6.95 -0.86
CA PRO A 77 -23.96 -7.50 -0.05
C PRO A 77 -23.46 -8.12 1.26
N GLY A 78 -24.03 -7.69 2.37
CA GLY A 78 -23.64 -8.17 3.72
C GLY A 78 -22.65 -7.28 4.46
N ILE A 79 -22.06 -6.29 3.81
CA ILE A 79 -21.23 -5.26 4.44
C ILE A 79 -22.08 -4.03 4.78
N GLY A 80 -22.33 -3.82 6.06
CA GLY A 80 -22.99 -2.61 6.56
C GLY A 80 -22.02 -1.46 6.82
N PRO A 81 -22.51 -0.22 7.02
CA PRO A 81 -21.67 0.96 7.22
C PRO A 81 -20.62 0.78 8.33
N LYS A 82 -21.03 0.23 9.47
CA LYS A 82 -20.14 0.00 10.62
C LYS A 82 -19.01 -1.00 10.30
N THR A 83 -19.32 -2.06 9.55
CA THR A 83 -18.32 -3.05 9.10
C THR A 83 -17.36 -2.42 8.09
N ALA A 84 -17.89 -1.63 7.14
CA ALA A 84 -17.10 -0.91 6.15
C ALA A 84 -16.11 0.07 6.80
N GLU A 85 -16.59 0.89 7.75
CA GLU A 85 -15.73 1.79 8.53
C GLU A 85 -14.64 1.02 9.28
N GLY A 86 -14.99 -0.11 9.92
CA GLY A 86 -14.03 -0.94 10.64
C GLY A 86 -12.94 -1.52 9.74
N ILE A 87 -13.30 -2.03 8.56
CA ILE A 87 -12.34 -2.54 7.57
C ILE A 87 -11.43 -1.42 7.08
N ALA A 88 -12.00 -0.26 6.71
CA ALA A 88 -11.24 0.88 6.19
C ALA A 88 -10.24 1.48 7.20
N GLN A 89 -10.43 1.26 8.50
CA GLN A 89 -9.52 1.71 9.55
C GLN A 89 -8.29 0.81 9.72
N LEU A 90 -8.37 -0.46 9.32
CA LEU A 90 -7.29 -1.42 9.53
C LEU A 90 -6.00 -1.01 8.84
N TYR A 91 -6.11 -0.62 7.57
CA TYR A 91 -4.96 -0.25 6.77
C TYR A 91 -4.21 1.00 7.32
N PRO A 92 -4.88 2.12 7.64
CA PRO A 92 -4.23 3.24 8.32
C PRO A 92 -3.56 2.87 9.65
N MET A 93 -4.16 1.99 10.44
CA MET A 93 -3.57 1.53 11.70
C MET A 93 -2.27 0.76 11.48
N PHE A 94 -2.26 -0.21 10.57
CA PHE A 94 -1.05 -0.97 10.26
C PHE A 94 0.04 -0.07 9.67
N SER A 95 -0.32 0.83 8.77
CA SER A 95 0.62 1.75 8.14
C SER A 95 1.25 2.72 9.14
N CYS A 96 0.49 3.23 10.09
CA CYS A 96 1.03 4.07 11.17
C CYS A 96 2.10 3.32 11.96
N ARG A 97 1.83 2.09 12.39
CA ARG A 97 2.79 1.26 13.15
C ARG A 97 4.03 0.90 12.34
N ILE A 98 3.85 0.64 11.06
CA ILE A 98 4.98 0.33 10.18
C ILE A 98 5.87 1.55 9.98
N CYS A 99 5.30 2.73 9.71
CA CYS A 99 6.06 3.96 9.62
C CYS A 99 6.81 4.28 10.91
N GLU A 100 6.19 4.09 12.08
CA GLU A 100 6.87 4.22 13.37
C GLU A 100 8.05 3.23 13.52
N SER A 101 7.88 1.99 13.07
CA SER A 101 8.94 0.99 13.11
C SER A 101 10.11 1.40 12.25
N PHE A 102 9.88 1.84 11.00
CA PHE A 102 10.95 2.31 10.11
C PHE A 102 11.64 3.56 10.62
N ARG A 103 10.91 4.50 11.24
CA ARG A 103 11.52 5.67 11.90
C ARG A 103 12.44 5.30 13.07
N LYS A 104 12.18 4.17 13.74
CA LYS A 104 12.96 3.70 14.91
C LYS A 104 14.11 2.78 14.52
N THR A 105 13.96 1.95 13.50
CA THR A 105 14.91 0.87 13.18
C THR A 105 16.00 1.23 12.20
N GLY A 106 15.95 2.41 11.57
CA GLY A 106 17.08 2.97 10.83
C GLY A 106 17.06 2.71 9.32
N VAL A 107 18.11 2.15 8.78
CA VAL A 107 18.43 2.14 7.36
C VAL A 107 17.42 1.35 6.53
N LEU A 108 16.86 1.99 5.49
CA LEU A 108 15.96 1.32 4.53
C LEU A 108 16.73 0.33 3.65
N MET A 109 16.30 -0.91 3.68
CA MET A 109 16.76 -1.95 2.76
C MET A 109 15.83 -2.03 1.54
N ARG A 110 16.26 -2.72 0.48
CA ARG A 110 15.50 -2.79 -0.77
C ARG A 110 14.09 -3.39 -0.62
N TYR A 111 13.91 -4.37 0.25
CA TYR A 111 12.59 -4.94 0.53
C TYR A 111 11.69 -3.99 1.31
N ASP A 112 12.26 -3.16 2.19
CA ASP A 112 11.53 -2.10 2.89
C ASP A 112 11.00 -1.07 1.91
N LEU A 113 11.83 -0.67 0.93
CA LEU A 113 11.43 0.24 -0.14
C LEU A 113 10.27 -0.30 -0.98
N ALA A 114 10.27 -1.60 -1.31
CA ALA A 114 9.19 -2.22 -2.06
C ALA A 114 7.87 -2.16 -1.28
N PHE A 115 7.92 -2.51 0.00
CA PHE A 115 6.76 -2.45 0.88
C PHE A 115 6.23 -1.02 1.05
N LEU A 116 7.13 -0.07 1.35
CA LEU A 116 6.76 1.34 1.53
C LEU A 116 6.21 1.97 0.24
N ALA A 117 6.83 1.62 -0.91
CA ALA A 117 6.39 2.11 -2.22
C ALA A 117 4.99 1.61 -2.55
N ASP A 118 4.72 0.32 -2.38
CA ASP A 118 3.41 -0.27 -2.60
C ASP A 118 2.36 0.39 -1.70
N TRP A 119 2.63 0.47 -0.42
CA TRP A 119 1.74 1.11 0.54
C TRP A 119 1.45 2.57 0.19
N PHE A 120 2.49 3.36 -0.13
CA PHE A 120 2.36 4.78 -0.38
C PHE A 120 1.64 5.06 -1.71
N MET A 121 2.00 4.33 -2.76
CA MET A 121 1.44 4.53 -4.10
C MET A 121 0.09 3.84 -4.34
N SER A 122 -0.38 3.00 -3.42
CA SER A 122 -1.67 2.30 -3.57
C SER A 122 -2.88 3.25 -3.73
N ARG A 123 -2.79 4.45 -3.14
CA ARG A 123 -3.88 5.43 -3.06
C ARG A 123 -3.94 6.42 -4.22
N VAL A 124 -2.99 6.37 -5.13
CA VAL A 124 -2.90 7.30 -6.25
C VAL A 124 -3.09 6.56 -7.58
N PRO A 125 -3.58 7.21 -8.65
CA PRO A 125 -3.76 6.58 -9.95
C PRO A 125 -2.42 6.17 -10.59
N ALA A 126 -2.50 5.33 -11.63
CA ALA A 126 -1.37 5.05 -12.50
C ALA A 126 -0.80 6.36 -13.10
N GLY A 127 0.51 6.40 -13.35
CA GLY A 127 1.17 7.62 -13.82
C GLY A 127 1.44 8.67 -12.74
N SER A 128 1.06 8.44 -11.47
CA SER A 128 1.42 9.33 -10.37
C SER A 128 2.86 9.12 -9.92
N MET A 129 3.45 10.16 -9.33
CA MET A 129 4.79 10.11 -8.76
C MET A 129 4.77 10.48 -7.27
N GLY A 130 5.77 9.96 -6.53
CA GLY A 130 5.96 10.28 -5.15
C GLY A 130 7.40 10.12 -4.70
N LEU A 131 7.68 10.58 -3.49
CA LEU A 131 9.01 10.54 -2.87
C LEU A 131 8.96 9.74 -1.57
N ILE A 132 9.93 8.85 -1.37
CA ILE A 132 10.28 8.37 -0.03
C ILE A 132 11.46 9.24 0.43
N LEU A 133 11.25 10.01 1.49
CA LEU A 133 12.25 10.92 2.05
C LEU A 133 13.10 10.20 3.09
N CYS A 134 14.39 10.38 3.02
CA CYS A 134 15.38 9.77 3.91
C CYS A 134 16.37 10.80 4.42
N GLY A 135 16.90 10.57 5.62
CA GLY A 135 18.08 11.29 6.08
C GLY A 135 19.33 10.86 5.29
N HIS A 136 20.45 11.59 5.49
CA HIS A 136 21.77 11.18 4.97
C HIS A 136 22.24 9.83 5.54
N ASP A 137 21.69 9.43 6.66
CA ASP A 137 21.86 8.14 7.31
C ASP A 137 21.04 7.00 6.64
N ARG A 138 20.32 7.30 5.55
CA ARG A 138 19.37 6.42 4.86
C ARG A 138 18.17 5.98 5.71
N CYS A 139 17.95 6.61 6.85
CA CYS A 139 16.77 6.32 7.67
C CYS A 139 15.53 6.99 7.07
N PHE A 140 14.43 6.26 7.06
CA PHE A 140 13.14 6.78 6.63
C PHE A 140 12.73 8.02 7.44
N ARG A 141 12.27 9.05 6.77
CA ARG A 141 11.77 10.28 7.37
C ARG A 141 10.29 10.48 7.12
N ASP A 142 9.91 10.54 5.84
CA ASP A 142 8.52 10.79 5.45
C ASP A 142 8.24 10.38 4.00
N PHE A 143 7.02 10.65 3.56
CA PHE A 143 6.55 10.52 2.18
C PHE A 143 6.05 11.86 1.67
N ALA A 144 6.14 12.06 0.35
CA ALA A 144 5.51 13.18 -0.32
C ALA A 144 4.99 12.76 -1.70
N TYR A 145 3.77 13.15 -2.04
CA TYR A 145 3.27 13.03 -3.41
C TYR A 145 3.71 14.22 -4.22
N LEU A 146 4.12 13.97 -5.46
CA LEU A 146 4.33 15.02 -6.46
C LEU A 146 3.00 15.34 -7.14
N ASN A 147 2.80 16.59 -7.50
CA ASN A 147 1.56 17.08 -8.10
C ASN A 147 0.30 16.64 -7.31
N GLY A 148 0.38 16.65 -5.98
CA GLY A 148 -0.72 16.25 -5.09
C GLY A 148 -1.19 14.80 -5.24
N GLY A 149 -0.37 13.92 -5.83
CA GLY A 149 -0.71 12.50 -6.08
C GLY A 149 -1.60 12.27 -7.29
N THR A 150 -1.74 13.24 -8.17
CA THR A 150 -2.46 13.09 -9.44
C THR A 150 -1.57 12.53 -10.54
N GLU A 151 -2.17 12.06 -11.63
CA GLU A 151 -1.44 11.59 -12.79
C GLU A 151 -0.55 12.70 -13.39
N MET A 152 0.70 12.35 -13.66
CA MET A 152 1.71 13.28 -14.21
C MET A 152 1.64 13.25 -15.73
N LYS A 153 0.76 14.07 -16.31
CA LYS A 153 0.72 14.32 -17.75
C LYS A 153 1.30 15.70 -18.05
N ASP A 154 2.18 15.76 -19.04
CA ASP A 154 2.74 17.02 -19.59
C ASP A 154 3.42 17.94 -18.55
N VAL A 155 3.98 17.38 -17.48
CA VAL A 155 4.68 18.15 -16.46
C VAL A 155 6.05 18.58 -16.98
N LEU A 156 6.33 19.86 -16.88
CA LEU A 156 7.67 20.40 -17.21
C LEU A 156 8.68 19.86 -16.17
N ILE A 157 9.81 19.38 -16.66
CA ILE A 157 10.88 18.80 -15.81
C ILE A 157 11.39 19.82 -14.79
N LEU A 158 11.37 21.09 -15.11
CA LEU A 158 11.78 22.18 -14.22
C LEU A 158 10.82 22.30 -13.03
N ASP A 159 9.51 22.30 -13.26
CA ASP A 159 8.50 22.38 -12.22
C ASP A 159 8.59 21.17 -11.29
N LEU A 160 8.83 19.99 -11.87
CA LEU A 160 9.07 18.75 -11.10
C LEU A 160 10.32 18.87 -10.22
N ALA A 161 11.42 19.42 -10.76
CA ALA A 161 12.66 19.61 -10.00
C ALA A 161 12.47 20.62 -8.86
N GLU A 162 11.76 21.70 -9.08
CA GLU A 162 11.45 22.72 -8.06
C GLU A 162 10.58 22.13 -6.94
N GLU A 163 9.58 21.35 -7.30
CA GLU A 163 8.73 20.68 -6.33
C GLU A 163 9.51 19.65 -5.48
N ILE A 164 10.39 18.85 -6.11
CA ILE A 164 11.26 17.91 -5.41
C ILE A 164 12.19 18.66 -4.43
N VAL A 165 12.83 19.74 -4.86
CA VAL A 165 13.71 20.52 -3.97
C VAL A 165 12.94 21.08 -2.79
N ARG A 166 11.73 21.58 -3.02
CA ARG A 166 10.85 22.08 -1.95
C ARG A 166 10.45 21.01 -0.94
N LEU A 167 10.18 19.78 -1.40
CA LEU A 167 9.72 18.68 -0.54
C LEU A 167 10.85 17.93 0.14
N ALA A 168 12.01 17.80 -0.51
CA ALA A 168 13.15 17.01 -0.08
C ALA A 168 14.37 17.86 0.30
N ALA A 169 14.16 19.14 0.69
CA ALA A 169 15.25 20.04 1.08
C ALA A 169 16.13 19.41 2.18
N ASP A 170 17.44 19.42 1.95
CA ASP A 170 18.46 18.83 2.84
C ASP A 170 18.28 17.34 3.17
N GLN A 171 17.60 16.61 2.26
CA GLN A 171 17.30 15.18 2.43
C GLN A 171 17.73 14.36 1.21
N ALA A 172 17.96 13.07 1.43
CA ALA A 172 18.00 12.07 0.38
C ALA A 172 16.58 11.59 0.04
N TYR A 173 16.34 11.19 -1.19
CA TYR A 173 15.03 10.69 -1.58
C TYR A 173 15.12 9.56 -2.61
N TYR A 174 14.12 8.69 -2.60
CA TYR A 174 13.81 7.76 -3.66
C TYR A 174 12.60 8.26 -4.44
N LEU A 175 12.70 8.30 -5.75
CA LEU A 175 11.60 8.70 -6.63
C LEU A 175 10.78 7.46 -7.01
N LEU A 176 9.48 7.51 -6.79
CA LEU A 176 8.53 6.45 -7.11
C LEU A 176 7.65 6.87 -8.28
N ILE A 177 7.42 5.96 -9.22
CA ILE A 177 6.50 6.12 -10.35
C ILE A 177 5.54 4.95 -10.33
N LYS A 178 4.24 5.21 -10.40
CA LYS A 178 3.24 4.15 -10.46
C LYS A 178 2.93 3.75 -11.90
N GLU A 179 3.28 2.51 -12.26
CA GLU A 179 2.88 1.78 -13.47
C GLU A 179 3.34 2.34 -14.82
N ASP A 180 3.80 3.58 -14.91
CA ASP A 180 4.24 4.18 -16.17
C ASP A 180 5.73 4.54 -16.18
N ALA A 181 6.55 3.59 -16.66
CA ALA A 181 7.99 3.79 -16.80
C ALA A 181 8.40 4.83 -17.87
N THR A 182 7.48 5.20 -18.75
CA THR A 182 7.79 6.13 -19.87
C THR A 182 7.85 7.57 -19.42
N LEU A 183 7.27 7.90 -18.26
CA LEU A 183 7.23 9.25 -17.70
C LEU A 183 8.61 9.85 -17.44
N LEU A 184 9.60 9.01 -17.09
CA LEU A 184 10.96 9.49 -16.80
C LEU A 184 12.03 8.68 -17.55
N PRO A 185 12.40 9.10 -18.76
CA PRO A 185 13.58 8.58 -19.46
C PRO A 185 14.85 8.75 -18.64
N LYS A 186 15.85 7.88 -18.86
CA LYS A 186 17.14 7.93 -18.13
C LYS A 186 17.84 9.28 -18.18
N GLU A 187 17.70 9.99 -19.28
CA GLU A 187 18.27 11.34 -19.44
C GLU A 187 17.60 12.35 -18.53
N THR A 188 16.28 12.26 -18.39
CA THR A 188 15.50 13.10 -17.47
C THR A 188 15.90 12.83 -16.02
N LEU A 189 16.13 11.58 -15.65
CA LEU A 189 16.60 11.23 -14.30
C LEU A 189 18.01 11.78 -14.00
N ARG A 190 18.91 11.78 -15.00
CA ARG A 190 20.23 12.41 -14.87
C ARG A 190 20.13 13.89 -14.65
N TYR A 191 19.26 14.55 -15.43
CA TYR A 191 19.02 15.98 -15.29
C TYR A 191 18.41 16.31 -13.91
N LEU A 192 17.36 15.60 -13.50
CA LEU A 192 16.76 15.77 -12.18
C LEU A 192 17.79 15.62 -11.07
N ARG A 193 18.63 14.59 -11.12
CA ARG A 193 19.69 14.38 -10.12
C ARG A 193 20.65 15.55 -10.01
N ALA A 194 21.06 16.12 -11.15
CA ALA A 194 21.96 17.27 -11.16
C ALA A 194 21.30 18.53 -10.59
N VAL A 195 20.08 18.83 -11.04
CA VAL A 195 19.36 20.04 -10.64
C VAL A 195 18.92 19.97 -9.19
N THR A 196 18.32 18.87 -8.75
CA THR A 196 17.88 18.72 -7.35
C THR A 196 19.06 18.63 -6.39
N GLY A 197 20.17 18.02 -6.80
CA GLY A 197 21.40 17.98 -6.00
C GLY A 197 21.99 19.38 -5.74
N ASN A 198 21.91 20.28 -6.70
CA ASN A 198 22.28 21.70 -6.50
C ASN A 198 21.34 22.41 -5.52
N GLY A 199 20.07 21.96 -5.42
CA GLY A 199 19.08 22.41 -4.43
C GLY A 199 19.12 21.65 -3.13
N HIS A 200 20.19 20.90 -2.83
CA HIS A 200 20.35 20.09 -1.62
C HIS A 200 19.30 18.96 -1.44
N ALA A 201 18.69 18.49 -2.52
CA ALA A 201 17.84 17.29 -2.52
C ALA A 201 18.55 16.17 -3.30
N TYR A 202 18.84 15.05 -2.64
CA TYR A 202 19.76 14.03 -3.17
C TYR A 202 19.01 12.79 -3.63
N LEU A 203 18.88 12.61 -4.95
CA LEU A 203 18.27 11.41 -5.56
C LEU A 203 19.14 10.18 -5.34
N MET A 204 18.63 9.22 -4.57
CA MET A 204 19.26 7.92 -4.32
C MET A 204 19.03 6.96 -5.47
N ASP A 205 17.77 6.72 -5.83
CA ASP A 205 17.36 5.91 -6.97
C ASP A 205 15.94 6.28 -7.40
N ALA A 206 15.53 5.81 -8.58
CA ALA A 206 14.17 5.94 -9.07
C ALA A 206 13.60 4.55 -9.39
N PHE A 207 12.36 4.33 -8.98
CA PHE A 207 11.68 3.05 -9.12
C PHE A 207 10.32 3.19 -9.78
N VAL A 208 9.98 2.22 -10.62
CA VAL A 208 8.62 2.00 -11.10
C VAL A 208 8.00 0.89 -10.28
N LEU A 209 6.81 1.15 -9.76
CA LEU A 209 5.96 0.18 -9.09
C LEU A 209 4.98 -0.42 -10.11
N GLU A 210 5.17 -1.68 -10.46
CA GLU A 210 4.31 -2.45 -11.36
C GLU A 210 3.59 -3.54 -10.53
N GLY A 211 2.33 -3.28 -10.15
CA GLY A 211 1.67 -4.08 -9.12
C GLY A 211 2.45 -4.05 -7.81
N TYR A 212 2.87 -5.21 -7.32
CA TYR A 212 3.70 -5.32 -6.09
C TYR A 212 5.21 -5.36 -6.36
N ARG A 213 5.64 -5.15 -7.61
CA ARG A 213 7.05 -5.24 -7.98
C ARG A 213 7.66 -3.86 -8.12
N LEU A 214 8.75 -3.65 -7.40
CA LEU A 214 9.55 -2.43 -7.50
C LEU A 214 10.75 -2.68 -8.44
N ARG A 215 10.78 -1.95 -9.55
CA ARG A 215 11.84 -2.02 -10.56
C ARG A 215 12.63 -0.72 -10.61
N SER A 216 13.94 -0.76 -10.41
CA SER A 216 14.82 0.39 -10.60
C SER A 216 14.83 0.84 -12.07
N VAL A 217 14.72 2.14 -12.29
CA VAL A 217 14.72 2.76 -13.65
C VAL A 217 16.05 3.46 -13.92
N GLY A 218 16.79 3.82 -12.88
CA GLY A 218 17.88 4.76 -12.98
C GLY A 218 19.28 4.18 -13.00
N TYR A 219 19.59 3.17 -12.22
CA TYR A 219 20.97 2.67 -12.09
C TYR A 219 21.00 1.15 -11.87
N PRO A 220 21.68 0.39 -12.77
CA PRO A 220 22.13 -0.94 -12.43
C PRO A 220 23.40 -0.77 -11.58
N GLY A 221 23.28 -0.89 -10.27
CA GLY A 221 24.46 -0.85 -9.42
C GLY A 221 24.21 -0.45 -7.97
N PHE A 222 23.48 -1.29 -7.27
CA PHE A 222 23.67 -1.59 -5.86
C PHE A 222 23.37 -3.06 -5.65
#